data_8e7d773f1fdb85b4d18a7b3663159c76
#
_entry.id   8e7d773f1fdb85b4d18a7b3663159c76
#
_cell.length_a   1.000
_cell.length_b   1.000
_cell.length_c   1.000
_cell.angle_alpha   90.00
_cell.angle_beta   90.00
_cell.angle_gamma   90.00
#
_symmetry.space_group_name_H-M   'P 1'
#
loop_
_entity.id
_entity.type
_entity.pdbx_description
1 polymer ?
#
loop_
_entity_poly.entity_id
_entity_poly.type
_entity_poly.pdbx_seq_one_letter_code
_entity_poly.pdbx_strand_id
1 'polypeptide(L)'
;MKTIEVVAAIIIKDGKVFATQRGYGEWKGWWEFPGGKIEAGECPKDALVREIREELDAEIEVGDLLGTVEWDYPAFHLTMHCFICSMLSDSVHLNEHEAAAWLTPETLHSIKWLPADAGLIPLIEKLL
;
A
#
# COMPACT_ATOMS: atom_id res chain seq x y z
N MET A 1 -14.85 8.25 17.55
CA MET A 1 -13.96 8.42 16.36
C MET A 1 -14.33 7.40 15.30
N LYS A 2 -14.43 7.83 14.06
CA LYS A 2 -14.75 6.94 12.95
C LYS A 2 -13.58 6.00 12.65
N THR A 3 -13.89 4.72 12.40
CA THR A 3 -12.88 3.74 11.98
C THR A 3 -12.97 3.53 10.47
N ILE A 4 -11.84 3.60 9.78
CA ILE A 4 -11.74 3.32 8.35
C ILE A 4 -10.90 2.06 8.19
N GLU A 5 -11.46 1.05 7.51
CA GLU A 5 -10.79 -0.21 7.26
C GLU A 5 -10.30 -0.25 5.82
N VAL A 6 -8.99 -0.46 5.65
CA VAL A 6 -8.34 -0.46 4.33
C VAL A 6 -7.45 -1.69 4.15
N VAL A 7 -7.08 -1.93 2.91
CA VAL A 7 -6.11 -2.95 2.51
C VAL A 7 -4.93 -2.28 1.82
N ALA A 8 -3.74 -2.86 1.96
CA ALA A 8 -2.54 -2.36 1.30
C ALA A 8 -1.77 -3.53 0.68
N ALA A 9 -1.22 -3.30 -0.51
CA ALA A 9 -0.43 -4.30 -1.23
C ALA A 9 1.06 -4.05 -1.02
N ILE A 10 1.73 -5.03 -0.45
CA ILE A 10 3.18 -5.04 -0.31
C ILE A 10 3.70 -5.87 -1.50
N ILE A 11 3.86 -5.20 -2.63
CA ILE A 11 4.22 -5.86 -3.89
C ILE A 11 5.73 -5.99 -3.96
N ILE A 12 6.22 -7.21 -3.94
CA ILE A 12 7.65 -7.51 -3.92
C ILE A 12 8.07 -8.16 -5.23
N LYS A 13 9.16 -7.66 -5.81
CA LYS A 13 9.74 -8.20 -7.03
C LYS A 13 11.24 -7.93 -7.05
N ASP A 14 12.03 -8.97 -7.27
CA ASP A 14 13.49 -8.85 -7.40
C ASP A 14 14.18 -8.12 -6.25
N GLY A 15 13.73 -8.39 -5.02
CA GLY A 15 14.30 -7.77 -3.82
C GLY A 15 13.91 -6.32 -3.61
N LYS A 16 12.85 -5.86 -4.28
CA LYS A 16 12.34 -4.49 -4.19
C LYS A 16 10.86 -4.48 -3.84
N VAL A 17 10.41 -3.41 -3.20
CA VAL A 17 9.00 -3.21 -2.88
C VAL A 17 8.45 -1.99 -3.62
N PHE A 18 7.23 -2.09 -4.12
CA PHE A 18 6.56 -1.02 -4.85
C PHE A 18 5.88 -0.04 -3.91
N ALA A 19 6.11 1.25 -4.13
CA ALA A 19 5.49 2.32 -3.33
C ALA A 19 4.96 3.41 -4.24
N THR A 20 3.95 4.14 -3.77
CA THR A 20 3.31 5.23 -4.51
C THR A 20 3.30 6.51 -3.69
N GLN A 21 3.40 7.65 -4.39
CA GLN A 21 3.38 8.97 -3.77
C GLN A 21 2.02 9.63 -4.00
N ARG A 22 1.39 10.12 -2.93
CA ARG A 22 0.10 10.79 -3.03
C ARG A 22 0.18 12.07 -3.84
N GLY A 23 -0.74 12.23 -4.79
CA GLY A 23 -0.79 13.37 -5.70
C GLY A 23 -1.75 14.47 -5.26
N TYR A 24 -2.53 14.29 -4.20
CA TYR A 24 -3.53 15.27 -3.76
C TYR A 24 -3.86 15.10 -2.28
N GLY A 25 -4.60 16.06 -1.74
CA GLY A 25 -5.10 16.01 -0.38
C GLY A 25 -4.10 16.49 0.65
N GLU A 26 -4.44 16.28 1.93
CA GLU A 26 -3.65 16.72 3.07
C GLU A 26 -2.25 16.12 3.10
N TRP A 27 -2.12 14.88 2.65
CA TRP A 27 -0.85 14.14 2.67
C TRP A 27 -0.15 14.12 1.31
N LYS A 28 -0.42 15.11 0.48
CA LYS A 28 0.23 15.21 -0.83
C LYS A 28 1.76 15.19 -0.68
N GLY A 29 2.42 14.39 -1.52
CA GLY A 29 3.88 14.25 -1.51
C GLY A 29 4.41 13.18 -0.57
N TRP A 30 3.55 12.64 0.33
CA TRP A 30 3.93 11.54 1.21
C TRP A 30 3.76 10.21 0.48
N TRP A 31 4.50 9.20 0.92
CA TRP A 31 4.52 7.88 0.27
C TRP A 31 3.73 6.85 1.06
N GLU A 32 3.16 5.89 0.34
CA GLU A 32 2.36 4.82 0.92
C GLU A 32 2.46 3.57 0.04
N PHE A 33 2.00 2.43 0.58
CA PHE A 33 1.79 1.24 -0.22
C PHE A 33 0.42 1.35 -0.87
N PRO A 34 0.27 0.94 -2.15
CA PRO A 34 -1.02 1.10 -2.84
C PRO A 34 -2.10 0.21 -2.24
N GLY A 35 -3.32 0.68 -2.27
CA GLY A 35 -4.48 0.01 -1.73
C GLY A 35 -5.63 0.97 -1.55
N GLY A 36 -6.59 0.61 -0.70
CA GLY A 36 -7.74 1.47 -0.44
C GLY A 36 -8.77 0.84 0.46
N LYS A 37 -9.95 1.44 0.50
CA LYS A 37 -11.04 1.03 1.39
C LYS A 37 -11.66 -0.29 0.97
N ILE A 38 -12.04 -1.10 1.96
CA ILE A 38 -12.83 -2.30 1.75
C ILE A 38 -14.29 -1.87 1.62
N GLU A 39 -14.97 -2.31 0.56
CA GLU A 39 -16.38 -2.02 0.37
C GLU A 39 -17.25 -3.04 1.09
N ALA A 40 -18.49 -2.68 1.37
CA ALA A 40 -19.45 -3.55 2.06
C ALA A 40 -19.62 -4.88 1.32
N GLY A 41 -19.52 -5.99 2.06
CA GLY A 41 -19.68 -7.32 1.48
C GLY A 41 -18.45 -7.87 0.77
N GLU A 42 -17.39 -7.10 0.70
CA GLU A 42 -16.16 -7.47 0.00
C GLU A 42 -15.15 -8.08 0.97
N CYS A 43 -14.49 -9.18 0.59
CA CYS A 43 -13.41 -9.69 1.42
C CYS A 43 -12.12 -8.88 1.18
N PRO A 44 -11.20 -8.84 2.16
CA PRO A 44 -9.98 -8.03 2.03
C PRO A 44 -9.15 -8.29 0.77
N LYS A 45 -8.96 -9.55 0.41
CA LYS A 45 -8.14 -9.88 -0.78
C LYS A 45 -8.78 -9.40 -2.08
N ASP A 46 -10.11 -9.54 -2.19
CA ASP A 46 -10.86 -9.08 -3.37
C ASP A 46 -10.82 -7.55 -3.45
N ALA A 47 -10.95 -6.88 -2.30
CA ALA A 47 -10.84 -5.43 -2.22
C ALA A 47 -9.49 -4.96 -2.75
N LEU A 48 -8.42 -5.66 -2.37
CA LEU A 48 -7.07 -5.29 -2.78
C LEU A 48 -6.88 -5.46 -4.29
N VAL A 49 -7.33 -6.57 -4.86
CA VAL A 49 -7.26 -6.77 -6.31
C VAL A 49 -8.00 -5.65 -7.05
N ARG A 50 -9.20 -5.30 -6.58
CA ARG A 50 -10.01 -4.23 -7.18
C ARG A 50 -9.29 -2.87 -7.09
N GLU A 51 -8.78 -2.53 -5.89
CA GLU A 51 -8.12 -1.24 -5.68
C GLU A 51 -6.88 -1.09 -6.56
N ILE A 52 -6.06 -2.12 -6.67
CA ILE A 52 -4.87 -2.07 -7.52
C ILE A 52 -5.25 -1.94 -9.00
N ARG A 53 -6.32 -2.61 -9.42
CA ARG A 53 -6.84 -2.49 -10.78
C ARG A 53 -7.31 -1.06 -11.07
N GLU A 54 -8.02 -0.45 -10.12
CA GLU A 54 -8.52 0.92 -10.26
C GLU A 54 -7.40 1.97 -10.24
N GLU A 55 -6.45 1.83 -9.34
CA GLU A 55 -5.39 2.83 -9.14
C GLU A 55 -4.24 2.73 -10.13
N LEU A 56 -3.88 1.52 -10.53
CA LEU A 56 -2.65 1.27 -11.28
C LEU A 56 -2.87 0.59 -12.63
N ASP A 57 -4.11 0.24 -12.98
CA ASP A 57 -4.42 -0.58 -14.17
C ASP A 57 -3.56 -1.85 -14.20
N ALA A 58 -3.33 -2.45 -13.03
CA ALA A 58 -2.46 -3.59 -12.89
C ALA A 58 -3.18 -4.76 -12.21
N GLU A 59 -2.71 -5.96 -12.49
CA GLU A 59 -3.19 -7.18 -11.87
C GLU A 59 -2.14 -7.72 -10.91
N ILE A 60 -2.59 -8.15 -9.74
CA ILE A 60 -1.74 -8.73 -8.71
C ILE A 60 -2.28 -10.07 -8.24
N GLU A 61 -1.38 -10.89 -7.71
CA GLU A 61 -1.75 -12.07 -6.94
C GLU A 61 -1.54 -11.73 -5.46
N VAL A 62 -2.61 -11.86 -4.67
CA VAL A 62 -2.56 -11.55 -3.24
C VAL A 62 -2.16 -12.80 -2.47
N GLY A 63 -1.06 -12.72 -1.75
CA GLY A 63 -0.54 -13.80 -0.92
C GLY A 63 -0.92 -13.68 0.54
N ASP A 64 0.05 -13.94 1.41
CA ASP A 64 -0.18 -13.99 2.86
C ASP A 64 -0.33 -12.61 3.49
N LEU A 65 -1.10 -12.56 4.56
CA LEU A 65 -1.20 -11.37 5.39
C LEU A 65 0.16 -11.14 6.08
N LEU A 66 0.76 -9.99 5.85
CA LEU A 66 1.99 -9.59 6.52
C LEU A 66 1.70 -9.11 7.94
N GLY A 67 0.63 -8.33 8.07
CA GLY A 67 0.22 -7.80 9.36
C GLY A 67 -0.91 -6.81 9.23
N THR A 68 -1.48 -6.41 10.36
CA THR A 68 -2.53 -5.40 10.41
C THR A 68 -2.03 -4.23 11.24
N VAL A 69 -2.08 -3.03 10.66
CA VAL A 69 -1.65 -1.80 11.32
C VAL A 69 -2.88 -1.06 11.83
N GLU A 70 -2.79 -0.61 13.09
CA GLU A 70 -3.80 0.26 13.68
C GLU A 70 -3.15 1.60 13.96
N TRP A 71 -3.77 2.68 13.49
CA TRP A 71 -3.20 4.02 13.66
C TRP A 71 -4.29 5.06 13.84
N ASP A 72 -4.11 5.96 14.82
CA ASP A 72 -5.02 7.08 15.05
C ASP A 72 -4.53 8.33 14.32
N TYR A 73 -5.23 8.69 13.24
CA TYR A 73 -5.08 10.00 12.63
C TYR A 73 -6.00 10.99 13.36
N PRO A 74 -5.77 12.30 13.24
CA PRO A 74 -6.61 13.28 13.99
C PRO A 74 -8.11 13.13 13.77
N ALA A 75 -8.54 12.76 12.56
CA ALA A 75 -9.96 12.69 12.21
C ALA A 75 -10.57 11.29 12.28
N PHE A 76 -9.75 10.24 12.34
CA PHE A 76 -10.24 8.85 12.28
C PHE A 76 -9.22 7.84 12.77
N HIS A 77 -9.71 6.65 13.10
CA HIS A 77 -8.87 5.48 13.40
C HIS A 77 -8.73 4.65 12.12
N LEU A 78 -7.51 4.29 11.76
CA LEU A 78 -7.22 3.47 10.59
C LEU A 78 -6.90 2.03 11.01
N THR A 79 -7.54 1.07 10.35
CA THR A 79 -7.19 -0.34 10.43
C THR A 79 -6.74 -0.76 9.02
N MET A 80 -5.48 -1.11 8.86
CA MET A 80 -4.90 -1.43 7.56
C MET A 80 -4.38 -2.85 7.51
N HIS A 81 -4.99 -3.68 6.69
CA HIS A 81 -4.58 -5.07 6.47
C HIS A 81 -3.60 -5.13 5.31
N CYS A 82 -2.38 -5.57 5.57
CA CYS A 82 -1.29 -5.55 4.60
C CYS A 82 -0.95 -6.94 4.11
N PHE A 83 -1.05 -7.16 2.81
CA PHE A 83 -0.80 -8.46 2.19
C PHE A 83 0.43 -8.43 1.31
N ILE A 84 1.23 -9.49 1.38
CA ILE A 84 2.37 -9.67 0.46
C ILE A 84 1.78 -10.08 -0.89
N CYS A 85 2.17 -9.36 -1.95
CA CYS A 85 1.62 -9.56 -3.29
C CYS A 85 2.71 -9.73 -4.33
N SER A 86 2.32 -10.35 -5.45
CA SER A 86 3.15 -10.44 -6.65
C SER A 86 2.49 -9.66 -7.76
N MET A 87 3.28 -8.98 -8.58
CA MET A 87 2.77 -8.25 -9.75
C MET A 87 2.62 -9.24 -10.91
N LEU A 88 1.41 -9.33 -11.47
CA LEU A 88 1.12 -10.17 -12.63
C LEU A 88 1.24 -9.40 -13.95
N SER A 89 1.02 -8.09 -13.89
CA SER A 89 1.13 -7.20 -15.06
C SER A 89 2.57 -6.77 -15.29
N ASP A 90 2.92 -6.49 -16.55
CA ASP A 90 4.27 -6.03 -16.91
C ASP A 90 4.49 -4.55 -16.62
N SER A 91 3.41 -3.77 -16.54
CA SER A 91 3.50 -2.33 -16.34
C SER A 91 2.36 -1.83 -15.47
N VAL A 92 2.51 -0.61 -14.92
CA VAL A 92 1.48 0.08 -14.17
C VAL A 92 1.20 1.43 -14.81
N HIS A 93 -0.01 1.95 -14.58
CA HIS A 93 -0.41 3.29 -14.99
C HIS A 93 -0.95 4.01 -13.75
N LEU A 94 -0.38 5.18 -13.44
CA LEU A 94 -0.77 5.94 -12.25
C LEU A 94 -2.02 6.76 -12.53
N ASN A 95 -3.17 6.32 -12.00
CA ASN A 95 -4.43 7.02 -12.18
C ASN A 95 -4.65 8.12 -11.13
N GLU A 96 -4.12 7.93 -9.92
CA GLU A 96 -4.35 8.83 -8.80
C GLU A 96 -3.10 9.34 -8.11
N HIS A 97 -1.97 8.68 -8.32
CA HIS A 97 -0.72 8.99 -7.63
C HIS A 97 0.18 9.89 -8.47
N GLU A 98 1.00 10.69 -7.78
CA GLU A 98 1.95 11.62 -8.40
C GLU A 98 3.18 10.91 -8.93
N ALA A 99 3.63 9.86 -8.24
CA ALA A 99 4.81 9.10 -8.61
C ALA A 99 4.75 7.68 -8.03
N ALA A 100 5.63 6.83 -8.52
CA ALA A 100 5.79 5.48 -8.01
C ALA A 100 7.27 5.09 -8.08
N ALA A 101 7.67 4.15 -7.23
CA ALA A 101 9.05 3.67 -7.22
C ALA A 101 9.12 2.23 -6.70
N TRP A 102 10.12 1.50 -7.21
CA TRP A 102 10.54 0.24 -6.65
C TRP A 102 11.70 0.51 -5.70
N LEU A 103 11.50 0.25 -4.42
CA LEU A 103 12.47 0.59 -3.37
C LEU A 103 13.28 -0.63 -2.95
N THR A 104 14.58 -0.43 -2.79
CA THR A 104 15.51 -1.42 -2.25
C THR A 104 15.62 -1.27 -0.74
N PRO A 105 16.26 -2.22 -0.03
CA PRO A 105 16.51 -2.03 1.40
C PRO A 105 17.24 -0.71 1.71
N GLU A 106 18.12 -0.29 0.81
CA GLU A 106 18.90 0.94 0.98
C GLU A 106 18.07 2.20 0.79
N THR A 107 17.01 2.13 -0.04
CA THR A 107 16.18 3.31 -0.36
C THR A 107 14.88 3.39 0.42
N LEU A 108 14.52 2.35 1.18
CA LEU A 108 13.31 2.33 2.01
C LEU A 108 13.21 3.50 2.97
N HIS A 109 14.32 3.95 3.49
CA HIS A 109 14.37 5.04 4.47
C HIS A 109 14.62 6.42 3.86
N SER A 110 14.70 6.50 2.53
CA SER A 110 15.00 7.74 1.82
C SER A 110 13.78 8.60 1.51
N ILE A 111 12.59 8.09 1.74
CA ILE A 111 11.35 8.76 1.39
C ILE A 111 10.49 9.00 2.63
N LYS A 112 9.50 9.89 2.48
CA LYS A 112 8.63 10.31 3.57
C LYS A 112 7.37 9.46 3.58
N TRP A 113 7.33 8.46 4.45
CA TRP A 113 6.20 7.55 4.58
C TRP A 113 5.05 8.16 5.38
N LEU A 114 3.81 7.87 4.97
CA LEU A 114 2.65 8.11 5.81
C LEU A 114 2.84 7.38 7.14
N PRO A 115 2.40 7.96 8.27
CA PRO A 115 2.63 7.37 9.60
C PRO A 115 2.24 5.89 9.72
N ALA A 116 1.06 5.51 9.22
CA ALA A 116 0.62 4.11 9.31
C ALA A 116 1.54 3.18 8.51
N ASP A 117 2.00 3.62 7.34
CA ASP A 117 2.85 2.82 6.46
C ASP A 117 4.27 2.69 7.03
N ALA A 118 4.75 3.74 7.70
CA ALA A 118 6.09 3.75 8.29
C ALA A 118 6.30 2.59 9.28
N GLY A 119 5.26 2.18 9.98
CA GLY A 119 5.34 1.08 10.94
C GLY A 119 5.64 -0.28 10.32
N LEU A 120 5.43 -0.44 9.02
CA LEU A 120 5.67 -1.69 8.31
C LEU A 120 7.10 -1.85 7.84
N ILE A 121 7.86 -0.76 7.78
CA ILE A 121 9.19 -0.77 7.15
C ILE A 121 10.15 -1.82 7.75
N PRO A 122 10.25 -1.99 9.06
CA PRO A 122 11.12 -3.03 9.62
C PRO A 122 10.75 -4.45 9.16
N LEU A 123 9.44 -4.73 9.05
CA LEU A 123 8.96 -6.04 8.58
C LEU A 123 9.27 -6.25 7.10
N ILE A 124 9.06 -5.22 6.29
CA ILE A 124 9.28 -5.28 4.85
C ILE A 124 10.77 -5.44 4.55
N GLU A 125 11.61 -4.73 5.28
CA GLU A 125 13.07 -4.79 5.11
C GLU A 125 13.59 -6.22 5.22
N LYS A 126 13.00 -7.02 6.11
CA LYS A 126 13.37 -8.43 6.29
C LYS A 126 12.96 -9.31 5.10
N LEU A 127 11.98 -8.87 4.30
CA LEU A 127 11.50 -9.62 3.14
C LEU A 127 12.32 -9.33 1.87
N LEU A 128 13.05 -8.26 1.86
CA LEU A 128 13.87 -7.86 0.73
C LEU A 128 15.29 -8.39 0.89
#